data_0cb3bfc975bb893e1fffaf3895e91148
#
_entry.id   0cb3bfc975bb893e1fffaf3895e91148
#
_cell.length_a   1.000
_cell.length_b   1.000
_cell.length_c   1.000
_cell.angle_alpha   90.00
_cell.angle_beta   90.00
_cell.angle_gamma   90.00
#
_symmetry.space_group_name_H-M   'P 1'
#
loop_
_entity.id
_entity.type
_entity.pdbx_description
1 polymer ?
#
loop_
_entity_poly.entity_id
_entity_poly.type
_entity_poly.pdbx_seq_one_letter_code
_entity_poly.pdbx_strand_id
1 'polypeptide(L)'
;MQEDENRVEVLNGTALISVLNEQSNSNVTNRTTPAICSLVLFYAPWCPFSARAAPHYNALARLYPDLVLMAVDANRHHAFTTQFGVLALPTILLFHNAKTFIKFNQTDFELDNFTTFLTTFTGIEPISGDLIIMESDMEGPMSSKFVPETDIYLHMSWAFVIICALGYFGKSSFCQNIIETMRNNWREAEIQHEHND
;
A
#
# COMPACT_ATOMS: atom_id res chain seq x y z
N MET A 1 26.09 -1.57 -20.90
CA MET A 1 24.77 -2.25 -20.84
C MET A 1 24.81 -3.21 -19.67
N GLN A 2 24.84 -2.68 -18.45
CA GLN A 2 24.91 -3.40 -17.15
C GLN A 2 24.22 -2.61 -16.02
N GLU A 3 23.19 -1.82 -16.37
CA GLU A 3 22.46 -0.97 -15.41
C GLU A 3 21.16 -1.57 -14.86
N ASP A 4 20.80 -2.80 -15.24
CA ASP A 4 19.48 -3.35 -14.96
C ASP A 4 19.45 -4.46 -13.88
N GLU A 5 20.60 -4.81 -13.28
CA GLU A 5 20.72 -5.95 -12.36
C GLU A 5 20.47 -5.59 -10.90
N ASN A 6 20.43 -4.32 -10.56
CA ASN A 6 20.31 -3.83 -9.17
C ASN A 6 19.03 -3.02 -8.94
N ARG A 7 17.87 -3.62 -9.20
CA ARG A 7 16.57 -2.99 -8.94
C ARG A 7 15.73 -3.82 -7.98
N VAL A 8 14.84 -3.14 -7.27
CA VAL A 8 13.78 -3.81 -6.51
C VAL A 8 12.87 -4.58 -7.48
N GLU A 9 12.74 -5.87 -7.30
CA GLU A 9 11.88 -6.71 -8.13
C GLU A 9 10.47 -6.72 -7.57
N VAL A 10 9.51 -6.17 -8.33
CA VAL A 10 8.09 -6.18 -7.94
C VAL A 10 7.46 -7.49 -8.40
N LEU A 11 7.13 -8.34 -7.44
CA LEU A 11 6.65 -9.69 -7.67
C LEU A 11 5.16 -9.85 -7.30
N ASN A 12 4.53 -10.82 -7.95
CA ASN A 12 3.28 -11.36 -7.44
C ASN A 12 3.55 -12.45 -6.37
N GLY A 13 2.54 -12.82 -5.59
CA GLY A 13 2.72 -13.78 -4.50
C GLY A 13 3.24 -15.14 -4.97
N THR A 14 2.82 -15.63 -6.14
CA THR A 14 3.28 -16.91 -6.69
C THR A 14 4.73 -16.84 -7.14
N ALA A 15 5.16 -15.73 -7.75
CA ALA A 15 6.53 -15.50 -8.13
C ALA A 15 7.45 -15.38 -6.90
N LEU A 16 7.02 -14.71 -5.83
CA LEU A 16 7.76 -14.67 -4.58
C LEU A 16 8.05 -16.08 -4.06
N ILE A 17 7.04 -16.95 -4.01
CA ILE A 17 7.23 -18.33 -3.53
C ILE A 17 8.17 -19.11 -4.45
N SER A 18 8.08 -18.94 -5.77
CA SER A 18 8.98 -19.62 -6.69
C SER A 18 10.44 -19.20 -6.47
N VAL A 19 10.71 -17.90 -6.32
CA VAL A 19 12.05 -17.37 -6.02
C VAL A 19 12.55 -17.87 -4.66
N LEU A 20 11.73 -17.83 -3.61
CA LEU A 20 12.11 -18.36 -2.30
C LEU A 20 12.38 -19.87 -2.33
N ASN A 21 11.60 -20.66 -3.07
CA ASN A 21 11.83 -22.09 -3.23
C ASN A 21 13.13 -22.39 -3.99
N GLU A 22 13.44 -21.62 -5.01
CA GLU A 22 14.69 -21.74 -5.77
C GLU A 22 15.89 -21.44 -4.87
N GLN A 23 15.84 -20.35 -4.07
CA GLN A 23 16.84 -20.02 -3.08
C GLN A 23 17.01 -21.11 -2.01
N SER A 24 15.91 -21.75 -1.60
CA SER A 24 15.96 -22.87 -0.64
C SER A 24 16.64 -24.09 -1.25
N ASN A 25 16.35 -24.44 -2.50
CA ASN A 25 16.88 -25.61 -3.17
C ASN A 25 18.37 -25.47 -3.50
N SER A 26 18.82 -24.29 -3.89
CA SER A 26 20.24 -24.03 -4.19
C SER A 26 21.15 -24.21 -2.96
N ASN A 27 20.63 -23.94 -1.77
CA ASN A 27 21.36 -24.12 -0.50
C ASN A 27 21.40 -25.56 0.02
N VAL A 28 20.48 -26.42 -0.40
CA VAL A 28 20.45 -27.83 0.01
C VAL A 28 21.53 -28.64 -0.71
N THR A 29 21.88 -28.25 -1.93
CA THR A 29 22.84 -29.00 -2.79
C THR A 29 24.30 -28.70 -2.48
N ASN A 30 24.64 -27.55 -1.90
CA ASN A 30 26.03 -27.18 -1.60
C ASN A 30 26.17 -26.47 -0.25
N ARG A 31 26.70 -27.15 0.75
CA ARG A 31 27.04 -26.57 2.07
C ARG A 31 28.13 -25.50 2.04
N THR A 32 28.73 -25.26 0.88
CA THR A 32 29.84 -24.29 0.68
C THR A 32 29.38 -22.99 0.04
N THR A 33 28.12 -22.87 -0.39
CA THR A 33 27.59 -21.61 -0.93
C THR A 33 27.25 -20.62 0.19
N PRO A 34 27.60 -19.33 0.03
CA PRO A 34 27.21 -18.31 1.01
C PRO A 34 25.68 -18.24 1.13
N ALA A 35 25.21 -17.89 2.31
CA ALA A 35 23.80 -17.75 2.58
C ALA A 35 23.20 -16.60 1.74
N ILE A 36 22.05 -16.84 1.13
CA ILE A 36 21.34 -15.82 0.36
C ILE A 36 20.42 -15.05 1.32
N CYS A 37 20.68 -13.76 1.45
CA CYS A 37 19.79 -12.84 2.16
C CYS A 37 18.88 -12.14 1.16
N SER A 38 17.59 -12.10 1.46
CA SER A 38 16.60 -11.39 0.65
C SER A 38 15.72 -10.53 1.54
N LEU A 39 15.44 -9.32 1.11
CA LEU A 39 14.55 -8.39 1.79
C LEU A 39 13.25 -8.28 1.00
N VAL A 40 12.12 -8.50 1.65
CA VAL A 40 10.80 -8.44 1.03
C VAL A 40 9.96 -7.35 1.67
N LEU A 41 9.52 -6.40 0.87
CA LEU A 41 8.57 -5.37 1.26
C LEU A 41 7.16 -5.77 0.84
N PHE A 42 6.27 -5.90 1.80
CA PHE A 42 4.82 -6.01 1.59
C PHE A 42 4.22 -4.61 1.65
N TYR A 43 3.61 -4.17 0.58
CA TYR A 43 3.08 -2.82 0.41
C TYR A 43 1.69 -2.82 -0.20
N ALA A 44 1.03 -1.66 -0.19
CA ALA A 44 -0.16 -1.42 -1.00
C ALA A 44 -0.06 -0.05 -1.68
N PRO A 45 -0.43 0.05 -2.97
CA PRO A 45 -0.36 1.32 -3.73
C PRO A 45 -1.20 2.46 -3.14
N TRP A 46 -2.29 2.11 -2.45
CA TRP A 46 -3.20 3.06 -1.80
C TRP A 46 -2.77 3.43 -0.37
N CYS A 47 -1.72 2.82 0.18
CA CYS A 47 -1.24 3.11 1.52
C CYS A 47 -0.23 4.27 1.50
N PRO A 48 -0.51 5.42 2.15
CA PRO A 48 0.40 6.56 2.16
C PRO A 48 1.73 6.25 2.84
N PHE A 49 1.74 5.34 3.83
CA PHE A 49 2.98 4.90 4.49
C PHE A 49 3.84 4.05 3.55
N SER A 50 3.23 3.22 2.70
CA SER A 50 3.95 2.47 1.66
C SER A 50 4.59 3.41 0.63
N ALA A 51 3.87 4.45 0.21
CA ALA A 51 4.39 5.46 -0.71
C ALA A 51 5.56 6.25 -0.11
N ARG A 52 5.52 6.55 1.20
CA ARG A 52 6.65 7.19 1.91
C ARG A 52 7.86 6.28 2.04
N ALA A 53 7.66 4.99 2.27
CA ALA A 53 8.75 4.02 2.38
C ALA A 53 9.42 3.72 1.02
N ALA A 54 8.69 3.88 -0.09
CA ALA A 54 9.13 3.49 -1.42
C ALA A 54 10.49 4.07 -1.86
N PRO A 55 10.75 5.39 -1.79
CA PRO A 55 12.03 5.95 -2.22
C PRO A 55 13.20 5.44 -1.36
N HIS A 56 12.99 5.27 -0.07
CA HIS A 56 14.00 4.74 0.84
C HIS A 56 14.31 3.27 0.53
N TYR A 57 13.28 2.49 0.19
CA TYR A 57 13.44 1.08 -0.18
C TYR A 57 14.09 0.93 -1.56
N ASN A 58 13.75 1.78 -2.53
CA ASN A 58 14.40 1.80 -3.85
C ASN A 58 15.90 2.13 -3.74
N ALA A 59 16.27 3.06 -2.86
CA ALA A 59 17.66 3.43 -2.63
C ALA A 59 18.52 2.26 -2.11
N LEU A 60 17.92 1.29 -1.42
CA LEU A 60 18.65 0.10 -0.95
C LEU A 60 19.23 -0.71 -2.11
N ALA A 61 18.58 -0.77 -3.25
CA ALA A 61 19.08 -1.52 -4.42
C ALA A 61 20.45 -0.98 -4.89
N ARG A 62 20.65 0.32 -4.80
CA ARG A 62 21.91 0.98 -5.14
C ARG A 62 22.97 0.79 -4.06
N LEU A 63 22.54 0.78 -2.79
CA LEU A 63 23.46 0.70 -1.65
C LEU A 63 23.90 -0.74 -1.35
N TYR A 64 23.07 -1.72 -1.67
CA TYR A 64 23.27 -3.13 -1.37
C TYR A 64 23.07 -4.01 -2.61
N PRO A 65 24.01 -4.00 -3.59
CA PRO A 65 23.88 -4.76 -4.83
C PRO A 65 23.84 -6.28 -4.63
N ASP A 66 24.46 -6.77 -3.54
CA ASP A 66 24.50 -8.19 -3.21
C ASP A 66 23.24 -8.69 -2.49
N LEU A 67 22.30 -7.78 -2.18
CA LEU A 67 21.07 -8.11 -1.48
C LEU A 67 19.91 -8.22 -2.48
N VAL A 68 19.19 -9.34 -2.44
CA VAL A 68 17.99 -9.51 -3.27
C VAL A 68 16.84 -8.73 -2.66
N LEU A 69 16.39 -7.68 -3.36
CA LEU A 69 15.32 -6.81 -2.93
C LEU A 69 14.04 -7.11 -3.71
N MET A 70 12.99 -7.48 -3.01
CA MET A 70 11.69 -7.83 -3.58
C MET A 70 10.58 -7.00 -2.96
N ALA A 71 9.53 -6.72 -3.74
CA ALA A 71 8.33 -6.06 -3.27
C ALA A 71 7.08 -6.79 -3.74
N VAL A 72 6.08 -6.92 -2.86
CA VAL A 72 4.83 -7.63 -3.14
C VAL A 72 3.63 -6.77 -2.77
N ASP A 73 2.69 -6.62 -3.71
CA ASP A 73 1.41 -5.97 -3.45
C ASP A 73 0.53 -6.87 -2.57
N ALA A 74 0.43 -6.48 -1.31
CA ALA A 74 -0.32 -7.21 -0.29
C ALA A 74 -1.84 -7.19 -0.53
N ASN A 75 -2.34 -6.16 -1.24
CA ASN A 75 -3.77 -6.03 -1.53
C ASN A 75 -4.25 -7.11 -2.51
N ARG A 76 -3.41 -7.45 -3.47
CA ARG A 76 -3.73 -8.48 -4.47
C ARG A 76 -3.53 -9.91 -3.97
N HIS A 77 -2.79 -10.09 -2.88
CA HIS A 77 -2.30 -11.40 -2.44
C HIS A 77 -2.54 -11.67 -0.94
N HIS A 78 -3.77 -11.49 -0.47
CA HIS A 78 -4.13 -11.67 0.95
C HIS A 78 -3.75 -13.02 1.56
N ALA A 79 -3.80 -14.10 0.79
CA ALA A 79 -3.41 -15.42 1.27
C ALA A 79 -1.94 -15.47 1.70
N PHE A 80 -1.07 -14.77 0.97
CA PHE A 80 0.36 -14.72 1.27
C PHE A 80 0.66 -13.80 2.45
N THR A 81 -0.04 -12.68 2.57
CA THR A 81 0.15 -11.79 3.73
C THR A 81 -0.17 -12.50 5.03
N THR A 82 -1.22 -13.33 5.04
CA THR A 82 -1.58 -14.15 6.20
C THR A 82 -0.51 -15.21 6.49
N GLN A 83 0.02 -15.88 5.47
CA GLN A 83 1.05 -16.90 5.60
C GLN A 83 2.34 -16.37 6.25
N PHE A 84 2.74 -15.14 5.90
CA PHE A 84 3.93 -14.48 6.45
C PHE A 84 3.64 -13.62 7.69
N GLY A 85 2.42 -13.66 8.24
CA GLY A 85 2.04 -12.90 9.43
C GLY A 85 2.06 -11.38 9.23
N VAL A 86 1.78 -10.90 8.02
CA VAL A 86 1.70 -9.49 7.70
C VAL A 86 0.34 -8.95 8.12
N LEU A 87 0.31 -8.18 9.20
CA LEU A 87 -0.91 -7.61 9.80
C LEU A 87 -1.13 -6.14 9.45
N ALA A 88 -0.08 -5.44 9.05
CA ALA A 88 -0.10 -4.01 8.73
C ALA A 88 0.82 -3.71 7.55
N LEU A 89 0.59 -2.60 6.86
CA LEU A 89 1.38 -2.17 5.71
C LEU A 89 1.95 -0.77 5.95
N PRO A 90 3.18 -0.52 5.50
CA PRO A 90 4.12 -1.49 4.93
C PRO A 90 4.70 -2.44 6.00
N THR A 91 5.07 -3.65 5.60
CA THR A 91 5.83 -4.59 6.42
C THR A 91 7.04 -5.08 5.63
N ILE A 92 8.20 -5.10 6.27
CA ILE A 92 9.45 -5.59 5.68
C ILE A 92 9.93 -6.81 6.44
N LEU A 93 10.21 -7.86 5.69
CA LEU A 93 10.73 -9.11 6.22
C LEU A 93 12.10 -9.40 5.60
N LEU A 94 13.07 -9.70 6.45
CA LEU A 94 14.36 -10.23 6.03
C LEU A 94 14.28 -11.76 6.00
N PHE A 95 14.67 -12.33 4.87
CA PHE A 95 14.75 -13.77 4.66
C PHE A 95 16.22 -14.20 4.63
N HIS A 96 16.50 -15.30 5.25
CA HIS A 96 17.79 -15.97 5.22
C HIS A 96 17.58 -17.39 4.70
N ASN A 97 18.16 -17.70 3.53
CA ASN A 97 17.95 -18.99 2.86
C ASN A 97 16.47 -19.35 2.73
N ALA A 98 15.68 -18.43 2.21
CA ALA A 98 14.23 -18.56 1.98
C ALA A 98 13.36 -18.74 3.25
N LYS A 99 13.92 -18.65 4.43
CA LYS A 99 13.16 -18.66 5.69
C LYS A 99 13.07 -17.24 6.25
N THR A 100 11.89 -16.87 6.71
CA THR A 100 11.71 -15.59 7.42
C THR A 100 12.61 -15.58 8.64
N PHE A 101 13.56 -14.64 8.66
CA PHE A 101 14.52 -14.51 9.73
C PHE A 101 14.05 -13.49 10.76
N ILE A 102 13.75 -12.28 10.32
CA ILE A 102 13.32 -11.19 11.21
C ILE A 102 12.43 -10.18 10.46
N LYS A 103 11.54 -9.55 11.21
CA LYS A 103 10.70 -8.45 10.75
C LYS A 103 11.33 -7.13 11.15
N PHE A 104 11.33 -6.17 10.22
CA PHE A 104 11.67 -4.77 10.52
C PHE A 104 10.61 -4.19 11.46
N ASN A 105 11.02 -3.77 12.64
CA ASN A 105 10.10 -3.34 13.71
C ASN A 105 10.26 -1.87 14.11
N GLN A 106 10.77 -1.01 13.20
CA GLN A 106 10.83 0.43 13.44
C GLN A 106 9.62 1.10 12.82
N THR A 107 9.19 2.21 13.41
CA THR A 107 8.04 3.00 12.95
C THR A 107 8.38 3.89 11.76
N ASP A 108 9.63 4.29 11.66
CA ASP A 108 10.11 5.21 10.63
C ASP A 108 10.85 4.43 9.54
N PHE A 109 10.27 4.45 8.35
CA PHE A 109 10.78 3.78 7.16
C PHE A 109 11.80 4.68 6.44
N GLU A 110 12.85 5.08 7.17
CA GLU A 110 13.93 5.93 6.65
C GLU A 110 15.14 5.09 6.26
N LEU A 111 15.94 5.61 5.33
CA LEU A 111 17.09 4.91 4.78
C LEU A 111 18.12 4.56 5.86
N ASP A 112 18.34 5.45 6.82
CA ASP A 112 19.25 5.24 7.93
C ASP A 112 18.82 4.06 8.83
N ASN A 113 17.53 3.96 9.09
CA ASN A 113 16.97 2.84 9.85
C ASN A 113 17.08 1.51 9.11
N PHE A 114 16.93 1.52 7.78
CA PHE A 114 17.12 0.32 6.96
C PHE A 114 18.57 -0.12 6.92
N THR A 115 19.49 0.82 6.78
CA THR A 115 20.92 0.49 6.76
C THR A 115 21.38 -0.05 8.10
N THR A 116 20.96 0.56 9.21
CA THR A 116 21.23 0.07 10.56
C THR A 116 20.68 -1.34 10.77
N PHE A 117 19.45 -1.58 10.33
CA PHE A 117 18.82 -2.92 10.41
C PHE A 117 19.60 -3.95 9.59
N LEU A 118 19.92 -3.65 8.33
CA LEU A 118 20.64 -4.57 7.46
C LEU A 118 22.05 -4.86 8.01
N THR A 119 22.81 -3.84 8.40
CA THR A 119 24.15 -4.01 8.96
C THR A 119 24.11 -4.85 10.24
N THR A 120 23.12 -4.63 11.10
CA THR A 120 22.98 -5.39 12.36
C THR A 120 22.71 -6.86 12.15
N PHE A 121 21.81 -7.20 11.19
CA PHE A 121 21.33 -8.59 11.03
C PHE A 121 22.02 -9.37 9.92
N THR A 122 22.59 -8.70 8.93
CA THR A 122 23.30 -9.36 7.82
C THR A 122 24.81 -9.19 7.87
N GLY A 123 25.29 -8.16 8.59
CA GLY A 123 26.68 -7.78 8.60
C GLY A 123 27.16 -7.14 7.28
N ILE A 124 26.25 -6.89 6.32
CA ILE A 124 26.59 -6.27 5.04
C ILE A 124 26.56 -4.75 5.22
N GLU A 125 27.64 -4.09 4.86
CA GLU A 125 27.74 -2.62 4.88
C GLU A 125 27.34 -2.04 3.51
N PRO A 126 26.76 -0.83 3.48
CA PRO A 126 26.42 -0.17 2.21
C PRO A 126 27.70 0.20 1.45
N ILE A 127 27.65 0.12 0.11
CA ILE A 127 28.82 0.47 -0.75
C ILE A 127 29.18 1.96 -0.62
N SER A 128 28.20 2.82 -0.40
CA SER A 128 28.39 4.27 -0.24
C SER A 128 27.98 4.70 1.16
N GLY A 129 28.81 5.52 1.80
CA GLY A 129 28.48 6.14 3.09
C GLY A 129 27.45 7.27 2.99
N ASP A 130 27.15 7.76 1.79
CA ASP A 130 26.19 8.83 1.58
C ASP A 130 24.76 8.25 1.52
N LEU A 131 24.05 8.30 2.64
CA LEU A 131 22.67 7.87 2.79
C LEU A 131 21.68 8.94 2.27
N ILE A 132 21.85 9.33 1.00
CA ILE A 132 21.03 10.35 0.37
C ILE A 132 20.09 9.67 -0.63
N ILE A 133 18.81 10.07 -0.60
CA ILE A 133 17.82 9.67 -1.61
C ILE A 133 18.07 10.49 -2.87
N MET A 134 18.23 9.82 -3.98
CA MET A 134 18.38 10.44 -5.31
C MET A 134 17.00 10.58 -5.96
N GLU A 135 16.91 11.46 -6.96
CA GLU A 135 15.68 11.61 -7.76
C GLU A 135 15.29 10.32 -8.49
N SER A 136 16.30 9.53 -8.92
CA SER A 136 16.10 8.19 -9.49
C SER A 136 15.42 7.22 -8.53
N ASP A 137 15.65 7.35 -7.21
CA ASP A 137 15.04 6.48 -6.20
C ASP A 137 13.54 6.80 -6.00
N MET A 138 13.13 8.04 -6.31
CA MET A 138 11.73 8.47 -6.30
C MET A 138 10.91 7.88 -7.46
N GLU A 139 11.54 7.67 -8.61
CA GLU A 139 10.96 7.11 -9.82
C GLU A 139 11.28 5.62 -10.01
N GLY A 140 11.79 4.98 -8.97
CA GLY A 140 12.15 3.56 -8.98
C GLY A 140 10.96 2.62 -9.17
N PRO A 141 11.19 1.28 -9.15
CA PRO A 141 10.15 0.28 -9.35
C PRO A 141 8.98 0.39 -8.36
N MET A 142 9.28 0.83 -7.14
CA MET A 142 8.27 1.17 -6.16
C MET A 142 7.86 2.63 -6.31
N SER A 143 6.57 2.86 -6.58
CA SER A 143 6.04 4.22 -6.74
C SER A 143 5.99 4.95 -5.40
N SER A 144 6.60 6.13 -5.34
CA SER A 144 6.46 7.09 -4.24
C SER A 144 5.13 7.87 -4.27
N LYS A 145 4.36 7.74 -5.37
CA LYS A 145 3.08 8.40 -5.52
C LYS A 145 1.97 7.55 -4.93
N PHE A 146 1.22 8.15 -4.02
CA PHE A 146 0.00 7.58 -3.48
C PHE A 146 -1.07 7.50 -4.57
N VAL A 147 -1.63 6.30 -4.78
CA VAL A 147 -2.73 6.07 -5.70
C VAL A 147 -3.98 5.75 -4.88
N PRO A 148 -4.91 6.71 -4.72
CA PRO A 148 -6.14 6.44 -3.99
C PRO A 148 -6.96 5.39 -4.76
N GLU A 149 -7.31 4.31 -4.08
CA GLU A 149 -8.23 3.32 -4.63
C GLU A 149 -9.66 3.80 -4.45
N THR A 150 -10.43 3.87 -5.54
CA THR A 150 -11.86 4.20 -5.49
C THR A 150 -12.65 2.98 -5.04
N ASP A 151 -13.22 3.05 -3.85
CA ASP A 151 -14.06 1.99 -3.30
C ASP A 151 -15.50 2.14 -3.79
N ILE A 152 -15.86 1.34 -4.81
CA ILE A 152 -17.22 1.30 -5.38
C ILE A 152 -18.25 0.88 -4.32
N TYR A 153 -17.90 -0.01 -3.40
CA TYR A 153 -18.79 -0.47 -2.34
C TYR A 153 -19.11 0.65 -1.35
N LEU A 154 -18.13 1.51 -1.05
CA LEU A 154 -18.36 2.69 -0.22
C LEU A 154 -19.35 3.65 -0.89
N HIS A 155 -19.22 3.90 -2.19
CA HIS A 155 -20.16 4.75 -2.93
C HIS A 155 -21.57 4.14 -2.97
N MET A 156 -21.68 2.84 -3.20
CA MET A 156 -22.97 2.14 -3.15
C MET A 156 -23.61 2.19 -1.76
N SER A 157 -22.80 2.03 -0.70
CA SER A 157 -23.27 2.14 0.69
C SER A 157 -23.82 3.53 0.99
N TRP A 158 -23.11 4.58 0.56
CA TRP A 158 -23.58 5.96 0.69
C TRP A 158 -24.89 6.20 -0.09
N ALA A 159 -24.96 5.72 -1.34
CA ALA A 159 -26.18 5.83 -2.13
C ALA A 159 -27.38 5.14 -1.43
N PHE A 160 -27.17 3.97 -0.88
CA PHE A 160 -28.20 3.24 -0.12
C PHE A 160 -28.68 4.04 1.11
N VAL A 161 -27.74 4.56 1.93
CA VAL A 161 -28.07 5.37 3.10
C VAL A 161 -28.86 6.62 2.72
N ILE A 162 -28.45 7.31 1.64
CA ILE A 162 -29.16 8.50 1.15
C ILE A 162 -30.57 8.15 0.71
N ILE A 163 -30.77 7.06 -0.05
CA ILE A 163 -32.10 6.60 -0.49
C ILE A 163 -33.00 6.28 0.71
N CYS A 164 -32.47 5.56 1.70
CA CYS A 164 -33.19 5.25 2.93
C CYS A 164 -33.56 6.52 3.72
N ALA A 165 -32.63 7.46 3.84
CA ALA A 165 -32.86 8.73 4.51
C ALA A 165 -33.95 9.55 3.79
N LEU A 166 -33.87 9.68 2.47
CA LEU A 166 -34.88 10.37 1.66
C LEU A 166 -36.26 9.71 1.78
N GLY A 167 -36.33 8.37 1.75
CA GLY A 167 -37.54 7.62 1.96
C GLY A 167 -38.15 7.83 3.34
N TYR A 168 -37.31 7.84 4.37
CA TYR A 168 -37.76 8.10 5.74
C TYR A 168 -38.22 9.54 5.92
N PHE A 169 -37.49 10.52 5.43
CA PHE A 169 -37.86 11.93 5.49
C PHE A 169 -39.13 12.22 4.66
N GLY A 170 -39.25 11.64 3.45
CA GLY A 170 -40.43 11.80 2.60
C GLY A 170 -41.70 11.26 3.26
N LYS A 171 -41.61 10.21 4.08
CA LYS A 171 -42.70 9.62 4.82
C LYS A 171 -42.95 10.29 6.18
N SER A 172 -42.03 11.10 6.63
CA SER A 172 -42.14 11.81 7.91
C SER A 172 -43.23 12.88 7.84
N SER A 173 -44.06 12.96 8.90
CA SER A 173 -45.09 14.00 9.07
C SER A 173 -44.50 15.42 8.97
N PHE A 174 -43.23 15.60 9.32
CA PHE A 174 -42.57 16.89 9.20
C PHE A 174 -42.41 17.33 7.74
N CYS A 175 -42.02 16.43 6.85
CA CYS A 175 -41.87 16.74 5.43
C CYS A 175 -43.26 16.97 4.78
N GLN A 176 -44.28 16.22 5.17
CA GLN A 176 -45.66 16.42 4.69
C GLN A 176 -46.19 17.78 5.10
N ASN A 177 -45.94 18.23 6.35
CA ASN A 177 -46.37 19.55 6.82
C ASN A 177 -45.65 20.69 6.07
N ILE A 178 -44.35 20.54 5.76
CA ILE A 178 -43.63 21.54 4.96
C ILE A 178 -44.22 21.62 3.54
N ILE A 179 -44.44 20.48 2.90
CA ILE A 179 -45.01 20.44 1.54
C ILE A 179 -46.44 21.04 1.53
N GLU A 180 -47.26 20.77 2.53
CA GLU A 180 -48.58 21.39 2.66
C GLU A 180 -48.51 22.89 2.84
N THR A 181 -47.60 23.35 3.71
CA THR A 181 -47.36 24.79 3.93
C THR A 181 -46.93 25.47 2.63
N MET A 182 -45.98 24.89 1.92
CA MET A 182 -45.53 25.44 0.64
C MET A 182 -46.66 25.45 -0.40
N ARG A 183 -47.46 24.38 -0.51
CA ARG A 183 -48.60 24.32 -1.43
C ARG A 183 -49.63 25.37 -1.09
N ASN A 184 -49.92 25.61 0.18
CA ASN A 184 -50.87 26.64 0.61
C ASN A 184 -50.36 28.05 0.31
N ASN A 185 -49.10 28.33 0.55
CA ASN A 185 -48.49 29.62 0.21
C ASN A 185 -48.49 29.90 -1.30
N TRP A 186 -48.23 28.87 -2.14
CA TRP A 186 -48.35 29.02 -3.58
C TRP A 186 -49.75 29.32 -4.03
N ARG A 187 -50.76 28.65 -3.45
CA ARG A 187 -52.15 28.88 -3.76
C ARG A 187 -52.64 30.27 -3.37
N GLU A 188 -52.19 30.79 -2.22
CA GLU A 188 -52.47 32.15 -1.78
C GLU A 188 -51.82 33.19 -2.72
N ALA A 189 -50.61 32.96 -3.18
CA ALA A 189 -49.93 33.85 -4.13
C ALA A 189 -50.65 33.89 -5.49
N GLU A 190 -51.16 32.76 -5.97
CA GLU A 190 -51.94 32.67 -7.24
C GLU A 190 -53.26 33.42 -7.15
N ILE A 191 -54.00 33.31 -6.03
CA ILE A 191 -55.24 34.04 -5.78
C ILE A 191 -55.02 35.56 -5.71
N GLN A 192 -53.89 36.02 -5.15
CA GLN A 192 -53.55 37.45 -5.08
C GLN A 192 -53.24 38.04 -6.46
N HIS A 193 -52.68 37.27 -7.39
CA HIS A 193 -52.43 37.69 -8.77
C HIS A 193 -53.74 37.83 -9.57
N GLU A 194 -54.73 36.95 -9.36
CA GLU A 194 -56.00 36.97 -10.06
C GLU A 194 -56.94 38.13 -9.63
N HIS A 195 -56.74 38.69 -8.43
CA HIS A 195 -57.49 39.85 -7.95
C HIS A 195 -56.93 41.23 -8.37
N ASN A 196 -55.73 41.27 -8.99
CA ASN A 196 -55.10 42.51 -9.42
C ASN A 196 -55.23 42.82 -10.94
N ASP A 197 -55.87 41.96 -11.71
CA ASP A 197 -56.26 42.14 -13.11
C ASP A 197 -57.81 42.44 -13.19
#